data_bb315472ea9e71b48f373237457580ba
#
_entry.id   bb315472ea9e71b48f373237457580ba
#
_cell.length_a   1.000
_cell.length_b   1.000
_cell.length_c   1.000
_cell.angle_alpha   90.00
_cell.angle_beta   90.00
_cell.angle_gamma   90.00
#
_symmetry.space_group_name_H-M   'P 1'
#
loop_
_entity.id
_entity.type
_entity.pdbx_description
1 polymer ?
#
loop_
_entity_poly.entity_id
_entity_poly.type
_entity_poly.pdbx_seq_one_letter_code
_entity_poly.pdbx_strand_id
1 'polypeptide(L)'
;GGHDVYPLHYGEEPLQGLGDVFPERDQFDFALIKAAEEKQIPIFCICRGLQILNVYRGGSLFQDLKYDQNCTIKHSQNQTPSLGTHTVKIDSKSKLAGAIGCNTWITNSHHHQTVKNVGKGLQVVARAKDGTVEGLEDPSYPWLVACQFHPEMMSTNDENAKRLFTAFVKATQENVTK
;
A
#
# COMPACT_ATOMS: atom_id res chain seq x y z
N GLY A 1 3.80 5.13 -6.82
CA GLY A 1 4.40 3.93 -7.41
C GLY A 1 5.86 4.12 -7.81
N GLY A 2 6.44 3.12 -8.37
CA GLY A 2 7.84 3.16 -8.76
C GLY A 2 8.36 1.80 -9.16
N HIS A 3 9.68 1.71 -9.20
CA HIS A 3 10.39 0.48 -9.49
C HIS A 3 10.17 -0.60 -8.42
N ASP A 4 10.53 -1.84 -8.73
CA ASP A 4 10.37 -2.96 -7.82
C ASP A 4 11.29 -2.82 -6.60
N VAL A 5 10.86 -3.37 -5.48
CA VAL A 5 11.68 -3.45 -4.28
C VAL A 5 12.72 -4.56 -4.45
N TYR A 6 13.98 -4.27 -4.14
CA TYR A 6 15.08 -5.20 -4.32
C TYR A 6 14.91 -6.48 -3.47
N PRO A 7 14.86 -7.68 -4.09
CA PRO A 7 14.50 -8.91 -3.40
C PRO A 7 15.44 -9.32 -2.26
N LEU A 8 16.72 -8.97 -2.36
CA LEU A 8 17.68 -9.30 -1.28
C LEU A 8 17.35 -8.58 0.04
N HIS A 9 16.54 -7.50 0.02
CA HIS A 9 16.07 -6.85 1.25
C HIS A 9 15.10 -7.73 2.06
N TYR A 10 14.44 -8.69 1.41
CA TYR A 10 13.57 -9.67 2.07
C TYR A 10 14.03 -11.12 1.91
N GLY A 11 15.35 -11.30 1.63
CA GLY A 11 16.02 -12.61 1.66
C GLY A 11 15.66 -13.54 0.50
N GLU A 12 15.20 -13.02 -0.62
CA GLU A 12 14.88 -13.81 -1.81
C GLU A 12 15.80 -13.45 -2.99
N GLU A 13 16.12 -14.43 -3.83
CA GLU A 13 16.82 -14.20 -5.09
C GLU A 13 15.88 -13.59 -6.14
N PRO A 14 16.39 -12.82 -7.13
CA PRO A 14 15.59 -12.28 -8.21
C PRO A 14 14.92 -13.36 -9.05
N LEU A 15 13.60 -13.28 -9.20
CA LEU A 15 12.81 -14.21 -10.01
C LEU A 15 12.51 -13.63 -11.40
N GLN A 16 12.16 -14.50 -12.34
CA GLN A 16 11.71 -14.08 -13.68
C GLN A 16 10.46 -13.20 -13.58
N GLY A 17 10.49 -12.02 -14.16
CA GLY A 17 9.39 -11.04 -14.11
C GLY A 17 9.62 -9.91 -13.11
N LEU A 18 10.71 -9.98 -12.31
CA LEU A 18 11.17 -8.81 -11.57
C LEU A 18 11.50 -7.68 -12.56
N GLY A 19 11.01 -6.48 -12.27
CA GLY A 19 11.32 -5.26 -13.01
C GLY A 19 12.62 -4.59 -12.54
N ASP A 20 12.80 -3.35 -12.92
CA ASP A 20 13.97 -2.56 -12.50
C ASP A 20 13.98 -2.33 -10.99
N VAL A 21 15.13 -2.46 -10.36
CA VAL A 21 15.35 -2.23 -8.93
C VAL A 21 16.36 -1.11 -8.71
N PHE A 22 16.15 -0.31 -7.67
CA PHE A 22 17.05 0.78 -7.28
C PHE A 22 17.31 0.68 -5.76
N PRO A 23 18.32 -0.10 -5.32
CA PRO A 23 18.59 -0.34 -3.91
C PRO A 23 18.84 0.96 -3.11
N GLU A 24 19.41 1.98 -3.73
CA GLU A 24 19.64 3.29 -3.09
C GLU A 24 18.31 3.99 -2.78
N ARG A 25 17.31 3.82 -3.66
CA ARG A 25 15.96 4.32 -3.42
C ARG A 25 15.29 3.59 -2.27
N ASP A 26 15.43 2.26 -2.21
CA ASP A 26 14.91 1.44 -1.11
C ASP A 26 15.51 1.88 0.23
N GLN A 27 16.83 2.07 0.28
CA GLN A 27 17.54 2.54 1.49
C GLN A 27 17.06 3.92 1.94
N PHE A 28 16.85 4.84 0.99
CA PHE A 28 16.30 6.15 1.29
C PHE A 28 14.89 6.04 1.89
N ASP A 29 14.02 5.24 1.29
CA ASP A 29 12.65 5.06 1.76
C ASP A 29 12.62 4.36 3.14
N PHE A 30 13.51 3.40 3.42
CA PHE A 30 13.68 2.81 4.75
C PHE A 30 14.09 3.86 5.79
N ALA A 31 15.06 4.72 5.46
CA ALA A 31 15.49 5.80 6.35
C ALA A 31 14.35 6.80 6.61
N LEU A 32 13.55 7.11 5.59
CA LEU A 32 12.39 7.98 5.71
C LEU A 32 11.30 7.39 6.63
N ILE A 33 10.96 6.11 6.44
CA ILE A 33 10.00 5.40 7.29
C ILE A 33 10.50 5.40 8.74
N LYS A 34 11.76 5.03 8.95
CA LYS A 34 12.36 5.02 10.29
C LYS A 34 12.27 6.40 10.97
N ALA A 35 12.65 7.46 10.28
CA ALA A 35 12.60 8.82 10.81
C ALA A 35 11.16 9.27 11.13
N ALA A 36 10.18 8.87 10.30
CA ALA A 36 8.77 9.15 10.55
C ALA A 36 8.25 8.39 11.78
N GLU A 37 8.63 7.12 11.93
CA GLU A 37 8.25 6.30 13.08
C GLU A 37 8.85 6.81 14.39
N GLU A 38 10.13 7.17 14.40
CA GLU A 38 10.79 7.77 15.58
C GLU A 38 10.11 9.06 16.05
N LYS A 39 9.57 9.83 15.13
CA LYS A 39 8.86 11.09 15.41
C LYS A 39 7.35 10.92 15.54
N GLN A 40 6.82 9.70 15.38
CA GLN A 40 5.38 9.41 15.39
C GLN A 40 4.56 10.26 14.39
N ILE A 41 5.18 10.60 13.24
CA ILE A 41 4.53 11.38 12.17
C ILE A 41 3.54 10.49 11.43
N PRO A 42 2.32 10.96 11.09
CA PRO A 42 1.39 10.21 10.24
C PRO A 42 2.02 9.75 8.93
N ILE A 43 1.80 8.48 8.57
CA ILE A 43 2.40 7.86 7.39
C ILE A 43 1.29 7.41 6.44
N PHE A 44 1.37 7.84 5.17
CA PHE A 44 0.53 7.36 4.09
C PHE A 44 1.40 6.73 3.00
N CYS A 45 1.21 5.43 2.76
CA CYS A 45 1.96 4.67 1.77
C CYS A 45 1.08 4.32 0.58
N ILE A 46 1.56 4.55 -0.66
CA ILE A 46 0.81 4.29 -1.89
C ILE A 46 1.62 3.36 -2.80
N CYS A 47 1.02 2.27 -3.26
CA CYS A 47 1.54 1.28 -4.21
C CYS A 47 2.91 0.73 -3.75
N ARG A 48 4.01 1.14 -4.38
CA ARG A 48 5.36 0.79 -3.94
C ARG A 48 5.62 1.20 -2.47
N GLY A 49 4.98 2.28 -1.99
CA GLY A 49 5.05 2.70 -0.60
C GLY A 49 4.54 1.63 0.37
N LEU A 50 3.44 0.94 0.05
CA LEU A 50 2.93 -0.20 0.82
C LEU A 50 3.95 -1.35 0.82
N GLN A 51 4.54 -1.65 -0.33
CA GLN A 51 5.49 -2.74 -0.51
C GLN A 51 6.77 -2.49 0.29
N ILE A 52 7.35 -1.30 0.19
CA ILE A 52 8.57 -0.92 0.90
C ILE A 52 8.34 -0.86 2.42
N LEU A 53 7.19 -0.40 2.88
CA LEU A 53 6.80 -0.45 4.29
C LEU A 53 6.73 -1.90 4.80
N ASN A 54 6.11 -2.78 4.02
CA ASN A 54 6.00 -4.20 4.37
C ASN A 54 7.39 -4.85 4.51
N VAL A 55 8.28 -4.60 3.56
CA VAL A 55 9.66 -5.12 3.58
C VAL A 55 10.47 -4.51 4.73
N TYR A 56 10.36 -3.21 4.97
CA TYR A 56 10.98 -2.53 6.11
C TYR A 56 10.59 -3.16 7.46
N ARG A 57 9.35 -3.59 7.59
CA ARG A 57 8.83 -4.30 8.77
C ARG A 57 9.12 -5.81 8.76
N GLY A 58 9.97 -6.32 7.84
CA GLY A 58 10.42 -7.71 7.75
C GLY A 58 9.44 -8.64 7.04
N GLY A 59 8.50 -8.10 6.28
CA GLY A 59 7.65 -8.85 5.36
C GLY A 59 8.35 -9.16 4.03
N SER A 60 7.65 -9.85 3.13
CA SER A 60 8.13 -10.18 1.79
C SER A 60 7.07 -9.93 0.72
N LEU A 61 7.47 -9.99 -0.55
CA LEU A 61 6.62 -9.72 -1.70
C LEU A 61 6.58 -10.92 -2.65
N PHE A 62 5.46 -11.09 -3.35
CA PHE A 62 5.49 -11.78 -4.63
C PHE A 62 6.13 -10.83 -5.65
N GLN A 63 7.26 -11.25 -6.23
CA GLN A 63 8.03 -10.44 -7.17
C GLN A 63 7.30 -10.24 -8.51
N ASP A 64 6.31 -11.06 -8.78
CA ASP A 64 5.35 -10.93 -9.87
C ASP A 64 4.09 -11.68 -9.45
N LEU A 65 2.92 -11.15 -9.75
CA LEU A 65 1.62 -11.75 -9.42
C LEU A 65 1.44 -13.16 -9.98
N LYS A 66 2.15 -13.52 -11.06
CA LYS A 66 2.15 -14.90 -11.59
C LYS A 66 2.64 -15.96 -10.61
N TYR A 67 3.35 -15.56 -9.56
CA TYR A 67 3.80 -16.45 -8.49
C TYR A 67 2.78 -16.62 -7.36
N ASP A 68 1.71 -15.81 -7.33
CA ASP A 68 0.57 -16.02 -6.45
C ASP A 68 -0.50 -16.84 -7.20
N GLN A 69 -0.64 -18.11 -6.84
CA GLN A 69 -1.61 -19.02 -7.46
C GLN A 69 -3.07 -18.59 -7.28
N ASN A 70 -3.36 -17.71 -6.33
CA ASN A 70 -4.69 -17.21 -6.07
C ASN A 70 -5.02 -15.96 -6.89
N CYS A 71 -4.01 -15.26 -7.41
CA CYS A 71 -4.19 -14.04 -8.18
C CYS A 71 -4.85 -14.34 -9.53
N THR A 72 -6.11 -13.93 -9.68
CA THR A 72 -6.89 -14.13 -10.90
C THR A 72 -7.42 -12.82 -11.50
N ILE A 73 -7.27 -11.72 -10.79
CA ILE A 73 -7.67 -10.37 -11.22
C ILE A 73 -6.50 -9.70 -11.94
N LYS A 74 -6.82 -8.91 -12.96
CA LYS A 74 -5.81 -8.11 -13.66
C LYS A 74 -5.46 -6.87 -12.83
N HIS A 75 -4.37 -6.94 -12.04
CA HIS A 75 -3.89 -5.83 -11.21
C HIS A 75 -2.98 -4.83 -11.95
N SER A 76 -2.47 -5.19 -13.11
CA SER A 76 -1.76 -4.26 -14.00
C SER A 76 -2.70 -3.87 -15.15
N GLN A 77 -3.56 -2.89 -14.89
CA GLN A 77 -4.53 -2.42 -15.88
C GLN A 77 -3.90 -1.50 -16.91
N ASN A 78 -4.40 -1.58 -18.17
CA ASN A 78 -4.01 -0.68 -19.27
C ASN A 78 -5.14 0.35 -19.55
N GLN A 79 -5.85 0.77 -18.51
CA GLN A 79 -6.96 1.71 -18.59
C GLN A 79 -6.52 3.10 -18.12
N THR A 80 -7.39 4.08 -18.29
CA THR A 80 -7.20 5.42 -17.72
C THR A 80 -6.88 5.30 -16.22
N PRO A 81 -5.81 5.94 -15.73
CA PRO A 81 -5.35 5.78 -14.36
C PRO A 81 -6.40 6.08 -13.29
N SER A 82 -7.37 6.95 -13.57
CA SER A 82 -8.47 7.30 -12.66
C SER A 82 -9.62 6.29 -12.65
N LEU A 83 -9.61 5.30 -13.55
CA LEU A 83 -10.70 4.32 -13.64
C LEU A 83 -10.53 3.21 -12.60
N GLY A 84 -11.52 3.05 -11.73
CA GLY A 84 -11.63 1.88 -10.86
C GLY A 84 -11.96 0.62 -11.67
N THR A 85 -11.20 -0.45 -11.48
CA THR A 85 -11.29 -1.67 -12.29
C THR A 85 -11.64 -2.93 -11.50
N HIS A 86 -11.43 -2.94 -10.19
CA HIS A 86 -11.79 -4.07 -9.35
C HIS A 86 -12.28 -3.63 -7.97
N THR A 87 -13.00 -4.54 -7.30
CA THR A 87 -13.58 -4.31 -5.99
C THR A 87 -12.59 -4.70 -4.90
N VAL A 88 -12.38 -3.81 -3.95
CA VAL A 88 -11.61 -4.04 -2.72
C VAL A 88 -12.57 -4.10 -1.54
N LYS A 89 -12.48 -5.17 -0.74
CA LYS A 89 -13.19 -5.31 0.54
C LYS A 89 -12.29 -4.82 1.67
N ILE A 90 -12.81 -3.96 2.53
CA ILE A 90 -12.08 -3.26 3.58
C ILE A 90 -12.65 -3.66 4.94
N ASP A 91 -11.79 -3.90 5.92
CA ASP A 91 -12.20 -4.15 7.31
C ASP A 91 -12.90 -2.90 7.87
N SER A 92 -14.14 -3.07 8.32
CA SER A 92 -14.97 -1.98 8.83
C SER A 92 -14.41 -1.28 10.08
N LYS A 93 -13.47 -1.94 10.79
CA LYS A 93 -12.82 -1.38 11.98
C LYS A 93 -11.49 -0.67 11.68
N SER A 94 -11.06 -0.67 10.42
CA SER A 94 -9.79 -0.10 9.99
C SER A 94 -9.83 1.44 9.96
N LYS A 95 -8.65 2.06 10.06
CA LYS A 95 -8.48 3.51 9.83
C LYS A 95 -8.88 3.89 8.40
N LEU A 96 -8.58 3.00 7.43
CA LEU A 96 -8.98 3.19 6.03
C LEU A 96 -10.50 3.27 5.89
N ALA A 97 -11.26 2.32 6.45
CA ALA A 97 -12.72 2.35 6.43
C ALA A 97 -13.28 3.59 7.15
N GLY A 98 -12.69 3.96 8.28
CA GLY A 98 -13.05 5.18 9.01
C GLY A 98 -12.81 6.44 8.20
N ALA A 99 -11.73 6.50 7.45
CA ALA A 99 -11.39 7.65 6.60
C ALA A 99 -12.36 7.83 5.43
N ILE A 100 -12.72 6.74 4.75
CA ILE A 100 -13.58 6.81 3.54
C ILE A 100 -15.08 6.68 3.85
N GLY A 101 -15.45 6.13 5.00
CA GLY A 101 -16.84 5.96 5.43
C GLY A 101 -17.56 4.74 4.81
N CYS A 102 -16.82 3.77 4.24
CA CYS A 102 -17.39 2.55 3.68
C CYS A 102 -16.40 1.37 3.81
N ASN A 103 -16.91 0.15 3.59
CA ASN A 103 -16.12 -1.09 3.67
C ASN A 103 -15.94 -1.81 2.33
N THR A 104 -16.28 -1.14 1.24
CA THR A 104 -16.09 -1.64 -0.12
C THR A 104 -15.80 -0.45 -1.04
N TRP A 105 -14.77 -0.61 -1.88
CA TRP A 105 -14.38 0.43 -2.83
C TRP A 105 -14.01 -0.20 -4.17
N ILE A 106 -14.33 0.48 -5.28
CA ILE A 106 -13.87 0.11 -6.61
C ILE A 106 -12.62 0.94 -6.90
N THR A 107 -11.45 0.29 -6.96
CA THR A 107 -10.15 0.96 -7.07
C THR A 107 -9.49 0.71 -8.42
N ASN A 108 -8.61 1.61 -8.81
CA ASN A 108 -7.67 1.38 -9.90
C ASN A 108 -6.59 0.36 -9.49
N SER A 109 -5.80 -0.15 -10.45
CA SER A 109 -4.75 -1.11 -10.18
C SER A 109 -3.63 -1.01 -11.20
N HIS A 110 -2.43 -0.70 -10.72
CA HIS A 110 -1.24 -0.46 -11.55
C HIS A 110 0.01 -1.09 -10.90
N HIS A 111 -0.08 -2.38 -10.55
CA HIS A 111 1.02 -3.09 -9.92
C HIS A 111 1.10 -4.52 -10.44
N HIS A 112 2.30 -5.11 -10.45
CA HIS A 112 2.55 -6.50 -10.75
C HIS A 112 3.19 -7.24 -9.58
N GLN A 113 3.54 -6.53 -8.50
CA GLN A 113 4.00 -7.08 -7.23
C GLN A 113 2.92 -6.89 -6.16
N THR A 114 2.90 -7.77 -5.15
CA THR A 114 2.03 -7.66 -3.99
C THR A 114 2.66 -8.28 -2.74
N VAL A 115 2.06 -8.05 -1.58
CA VAL A 115 2.50 -8.62 -0.31
C VAL A 115 2.34 -10.14 -0.31
N LYS A 116 3.43 -10.85 0.03
CA LYS A 116 3.47 -12.31 0.25
C LYS A 116 3.35 -12.63 1.74
N ASN A 117 4.29 -12.16 2.54
CA ASN A 117 4.23 -12.26 3.99
C ASN A 117 4.14 -10.85 4.60
N VAL A 118 3.23 -10.70 5.55
CA VAL A 118 3.00 -9.41 6.20
C VAL A 118 4.09 -9.11 7.22
N GLY A 119 4.61 -7.89 7.20
CA GLY A 119 5.63 -7.41 8.13
C GLY A 119 5.12 -7.25 9.56
N LYS A 120 6.05 -7.22 10.50
CA LYS A 120 5.76 -7.14 11.93
C LYS A 120 4.95 -5.88 12.30
N GLY A 121 3.88 -6.08 13.07
CA GLY A 121 3.00 -5.01 13.54
C GLY A 121 2.00 -4.50 12.49
N LEU A 122 2.11 -4.95 11.23
CA LEU A 122 1.15 -4.61 10.20
C LEU A 122 -0.03 -5.60 10.20
N GLN A 123 -1.20 -5.09 9.84
CA GLN A 123 -2.42 -5.88 9.63
C GLN A 123 -2.97 -5.64 8.24
N VAL A 124 -3.45 -6.70 7.60
CA VAL A 124 -4.18 -6.59 6.33
C VAL A 124 -5.58 -6.08 6.61
N VAL A 125 -5.90 -4.92 6.07
CA VAL A 125 -7.20 -4.27 6.25
C VAL A 125 -8.01 -4.16 4.96
N ALA A 126 -7.39 -4.46 3.81
CA ALA A 126 -8.08 -4.44 2.54
C ALA A 126 -7.57 -5.56 1.60
N ARG A 127 -8.50 -6.22 0.89
CA ARG A 127 -8.21 -7.28 -0.08
C ARG A 127 -9.09 -7.16 -1.31
N ALA A 128 -8.52 -7.48 -2.46
CA ALA A 128 -9.26 -7.77 -3.68
C ALA A 128 -10.02 -9.11 -3.56
N LYS A 129 -10.93 -9.40 -4.51
CA LYS A 129 -11.73 -10.64 -4.47
C LYS A 129 -10.92 -11.92 -4.63
N ASP A 130 -9.75 -11.84 -5.24
CA ASP A 130 -8.81 -12.97 -5.39
C ASP A 130 -7.87 -13.13 -4.18
N GLY A 131 -8.04 -12.32 -3.15
CA GLY A 131 -7.24 -12.38 -1.93
C GLY A 131 -6.00 -11.49 -1.94
N THR A 132 -5.65 -10.88 -3.07
CA THR A 132 -4.52 -9.94 -3.16
C THR A 132 -4.63 -8.85 -2.10
N VAL A 133 -3.53 -8.58 -1.40
CA VAL A 133 -3.47 -7.53 -0.36
C VAL A 133 -3.51 -6.16 -1.02
N GLU A 134 -4.51 -5.37 -0.64
CA GLU A 134 -4.76 -4.02 -1.17
C GLU A 134 -4.61 -2.93 -0.11
N GLY A 135 -4.52 -3.29 1.15
CA GLY A 135 -4.29 -2.33 2.22
C GLY A 135 -3.68 -2.94 3.48
N LEU A 136 -2.76 -2.19 4.07
CA LEU A 136 -2.12 -2.49 5.34
C LEU A 136 -2.26 -1.30 6.30
N GLU A 137 -2.31 -1.60 7.60
CA GLU A 137 -2.27 -0.63 8.68
C GLU A 137 -1.40 -1.14 9.82
N ASP A 138 -0.85 -0.23 10.61
CA ASP A 138 -0.39 -0.53 11.96
C ASP A 138 -1.45 0.02 12.95
N PRO A 139 -2.20 -0.85 13.65
CA PRO A 139 -3.25 -0.41 14.56
C PRO A 139 -2.68 0.32 15.80
N SER A 140 -1.43 0.04 16.15
CA SER A 140 -0.75 0.67 17.31
C SER A 140 -0.15 2.05 16.97
N TYR A 141 0.02 2.37 15.67
CA TYR A 141 0.59 3.62 15.23
C TYR A 141 -0.50 4.72 15.17
N PRO A 142 -0.22 5.97 15.51
CA PRO A 142 -1.24 7.05 15.54
C PRO A 142 -2.03 7.15 14.25
N TRP A 143 -1.36 7.23 13.10
CA TRP A 143 -1.99 7.15 11.79
C TRP A 143 -1.00 6.58 10.76
N LEU A 144 -1.18 5.32 10.41
CA LEU A 144 -0.45 4.65 9.33
C LEU A 144 -1.46 3.88 8.50
N VAL A 145 -1.59 4.27 7.24
CA VAL A 145 -2.44 3.62 6.24
C VAL A 145 -1.60 3.39 4.98
N ALA A 146 -1.69 2.21 4.42
CA ALA A 146 -0.99 1.85 3.19
C ALA A 146 -1.98 1.23 2.19
N CYS A 147 -1.98 1.72 0.94
CA CYS A 147 -2.81 1.24 -0.15
C CYS A 147 -1.96 0.70 -1.29
N GLN A 148 -2.33 -0.45 -1.87
CA GLN A 148 -1.66 -0.99 -3.06
C GLN A 148 -2.14 -0.28 -4.33
N PHE A 149 -3.38 0.13 -4.37
CA PHE A 149 -3.95 0.96 -5.44
C PHE A 149 -3.48 2.43 -5.35
N HIS A 150 -3.86 3.24 -6.35
CA HIS A 150 -3.43 4.64 -6.51
C HIS A 150 -4.59 5.62 -6.28
N PRO A 151 -4.95 5.95 -5.03
CA PRO A 151 -6.02 6.91 -4.75
C PRO A 151 -5.71 8.32 -5.26
N GLU A 152 -4.42 8.69 -5.39
CA GLU A 152 -4.01 9.98 -5.93
C GLU A 152 -4.45 10.18 -7.39
N MET A 153 -4.49 9.10 -8.17
CA MET A 153 -4.93 9.13 -9.56
C MET A 153 -6.46 9.18 -9.69
N MET A 154 -7.20 8.83 -8.63
CA MET A 154 -8.66 8.83 -8.58
C MET A 154 -9.23 10.11 -7.96
N SER A 155 -8.43 10.87 -7.23
CA SER A 155 -8.88 11.96 -6.33
C SER A 155 -9.66 13.08 -7.02
N THR A 156 -9.57 13.23 -8.33
CA THR A 156 -10.35 14.23 -9.07
C THR A 156 -11.84 13.85 -9.13
N ASN A 157 -12.16 12.56 -9.26
CA ASN A 157 -13.51 12.08 -9.58
C ASN A 157 -14.08 11.11 -8.54
N ASP A 158 -13.31 10.71 -7.54
CA ASP A 158 -13.70 9.72 -6.54
C ASP A 158 -13.73 10.34 -5.14
N GLU A 159 -14.90 10.34 -4.51
CA GLU A 159 -15.11 10.94 -3.19
C GLU A 159 -14.39 10.16 -2.07
N ASN A 160 -14.22 8.86 -2.19
CA ASN A 160 -13.48 8.06 -1.19
C ASN A 160 -11.99 8.43 -1.22
N ALA A 161 -11.42 8.62 -2.42
CA ALA A 161 -10.06 9.10 -2.56
C ALA A 161 -9.86 10.47 -1.92
N LYS A 162 -10.77 11.42 -2.15
CA LYS A 162 -10.72 12.76 -1.51
C LYS A 162 -10.81 12.66 0.01
N ARG A 163 -11.73 11.85 0.53
CA ARG A 163 -11.89 11.64 1.98
C ARG A 163 -10.64 11.06 2.61
N LEU A 164 -9.98 10.09 1.94
CA LEU A 164 -8.75 9.47 2.41
C LEU A 164 -7.63 10.51 2.55
N PHE A 165 -7.41 11.35 1.54
CA PHE A 165 -6.43 12.44 1.62
C PHE A 165 -6.80 13.48 2.68
N THR A 166 -8.07 13.82 2.82
CA THR A 166 -8.56 14.74 3.86
C THR A 166 -8.27 14.18 5.26
N ALA A 167 -8.49 12.88 5.48
CA ALA A 167 -8.20 12.22 6.75
C ALA A 167 -6.68 12.23 7.06
N PHE A 168 -5.84 12.01 6.06
CA PHE A 168 -4.39 12.11 6.22
C PHE A 168 -3.94 13.52 6.61
N VAL A 169 -4.42 14.54 5.88
CA VAL A 169 -4.11 15.95 6.19
C VAL A 169 -4.55 16.31 7.61
N LYS A 170 -5.75 15.88 8.01
CA LYS A 170 -6.24 16.09 9.38
C LYS A 170 -5.32 15.44 10.42
N ALA A 171 -4.92 14.19 10.19
CA ALA A 171 -3.99 13.50 11.09
C ALA A 171 -2.65 14.22 11.23
N THR A 172 -2.13 14.80 10.14
CA THR A 172 -0.87 15.59 10.20
C THR A 172 -1.04 16.88 10.99
N GLN A 173 -2.17 17.59 10.86
CA GLN A 173 -2.47 18.80 11.63
C GLN A 173 -2.59 18.52 13.13
N GLU A 174 -3.26 17.44 13.51
CA GLU A 174 -3.41 17.01 14.90
C GLU A 174 -2.08 16.58 15.53
N ASN A 175 -1.13 16.14 14.73
CA ASN A 175 0.21 15.78 15.20
C ASN A 175 1.08 17.00 15.51
N VAL A 176 0.96 18.08 14.74
CA VAL A 176 1.74 19.32 14.94
C VAL A 176 1.33 20.04 16.23
N THR A 177 0.13 19.79 16.75
CA THR A 177 -0.42 20.45 17.95
C THR A 177 -0.07 19.71 19.26
N LYS A 178 0.63 18.59 19.18
CA LYS A 178 1.12 17.81 20.34
C LYS A 178 2.60 18.10 20.59
#